data_0f84c0f0ad94d5ef705ceb9a964131d7
#
_entry.id   0f84c0f0ad94d5ef705ceb9a964131d7
#
_cell.length_a   1.000
_cell.length_b   1.000
_cell.length_c   1.000
_cell.angle_alpha   90.00
_cell.angle_beta   90.00
_cell.angle_gamma   90.00
#
_symmetry.space_group_name_H-M   'P 1'
#
loop_
_entity.id
_entity.type
_entity.pdbx_description
1 polymer ?
#
loop_
_entity_poly.entity_id
_entity_poly.type
_entity_poly.pdbx_seq_one_letter_code
_entity_poly.pdbx_strand_id
1 'polypeptide(L)'
;MEFFLDTADVEVIREFKETGLINGITTNPSLVAKSGKDFKKILKEISKMIKGPISAEVTAIECKEMIAEAKILSKISKNIVIKLPLTEEGLKACKILSSKKIKTNVTLCFSAAQALIAAKCGATYISPFVGRLDDIGENGMNLIREIKAIYSNYKNIKTKILVASVRTVDHVIESGMIGADVVTLPPATLAKLYKHPLTCLLYTSDAADDP
;
A
#
# COMPACT_ATOMS: atom_id res chain seq x y z
N MET A 1 4.78 -12.45 0.25
CA MET A 1 4.47 -11.03 -0.02
C MET A 1 2.97 -10.84 0.00
N GLU A 2 2.46 -9.86 0.75
CA GLU A 2 1.03 -9.54 0.81
C GLU A 2 0.62 -8.65 -0.38
N PHE A 3 -0.61 -8.83 -0.89
CA PHE A 3 -1.18 -7.97 -1.93
C PHE A 3 -2.21 -7.01 -1.33
N PHE A 4 -1.99 -5.71 -1.50
CA PHE A 4 -2.97 -4.69 -1.18
C PHE A 4 -3.56 -4.13 -2.47
N LEU A 5 -4.84 -3.81 -2.47
CA LEU A 5 -5.50 -3.17 -3.61
C LEU A 5 -5.50 -1.66 -3.42
N ASP A 6 -5.03 -0.92 -4.43
CA ASP A 6 -4.96 0.55 -4.41
C ASP A 6 -6.21 1.15 -5.03
N THR A 7 -7.26 1.28 -4.23
CA THR A 7 -8.55 1.83 -4.66
C THR A 7 -9.40 2.26 -3.46
N ALA A 8 -10.32 3.19 -3.70
CA ALA A 8 -11.40 3.58 -2.79
C ALA A 8 -12.79 3.15 -3.29
N ASP A 9 -12.85 2.46 -4.43
CA ASP A 9 -14.09 1.96 -5.01
C ASP A 9 -14.54 0.68 -4.30
N VAL A 10 -15.67 0.78 -3.60
CA VAL A 10 -16.22 -0.29 -2.77
C VAL A 10 -16.67 -1.50 -3.60
N GLU A 11 -17.23 -1.27 -4.80
CA GLU A 11 -17.71 -2.36 -5.66
C GLU A 11 -16.52 -3.12 -6.25
N VAL A 12 -15.49 -2.43 -6.70
CA VAL A 12 -14.24 -3.04 -7.16
C VAL A 12 -13.58 -3.86 -6.03
N ILE A 13 -13.57 -3.33 -4.80
CA ILE A 13 -13.03 -4.08 -3.64
C ILE A 13 -13.85 -5.35 -3.39
N ARG A 14 -15.18 -5.30 -3.55
CA ARG A 14 -16.06 -6.45 -3.37
C ARG A 14 -15.76 -7.53 -4.38
N GLU A 15 -15.63 -7.16 -5.66
CA GLU A 15 -15.27 -8.08 -6.74
C GLU A 15 -13.93 -8.78 -6.48
N PHE A 16 -12.88 -8.00 -6.22
CA PHE A 16 -11.55 -8.59 -5.98
C PHE A 16 -11.43 -9.37 -4.67
N LYS A 17 -12.27 -9.07 -3.67
CA LYS A 17 -12.30 -9.85 -2.42
C LYS A 17 -12.67 -11.31 -2.67
N GLU A 18 -13.54 -11.59 -3.65
CA GLU A 18 -13.98 -12.96 -3.99
C GLU A 18 -12.82 -13.81 -4.50
N THR A 19 -11.79 -13.20 -5.07
CA THR A 19 -10.58 -13.91 -5.52
C THR A 19 -9.75 -14.48 -4.37
N GLY A 20 -9.93 -14.00 -3.14
CA GLY A 20 -9.12 -14.36 -1.99
C GLY A 20 -7.69 -13.79 -2.00
N LEU A 21 -7.30 -13.01 -3.01
CA LEU A 21 -5.93 -12.52 -3.19
C LEU A 21 -5.60 -11.27 -2.35
N ILE A 22 -6.62 -10.53 -1.88
CA ILE A 22 -6.43 -9.24 -1.22
C ILE A 22 -6.17 -9.41 0.27
N ASN A 23 -5.02 -8.94 0.73
CA ASN A 23 -4.65 -8.90 2.14
C ASN A 23 -4.94 -7.55 2.82
N GLY A 24 -5.06 -6.45 2.05
CA GLY A 24 -5.33 -5.12 2.57
C GLY A 24 -5.69 -4.13 1.46
N ILE A 25 -5.91 -2.88 1.87
CA ILE A 25 -6.29 -1.78 0.96
C ILE A 25 -5.40 -0.58 1.22
N THR A 26 -5.00 0.11 0.15
CA THR A 26 -4.49 1.47 0.24
C THR A 26 -5.46 2.44 -0.41
N THR A 27 -5.69 3.56 0.25
CA THR A 27 -6.44 4.69 -0.30
C THR A 27 -5.57 5.94 -0.35
N ASN A 28 -6.01 6.93 -1.09
CA ASN A 28 -5.42 8.26 -1.11
C ASN A 28 -6.50 9.31 -1.40
N PRO A 29 -6.24 10.61 -1.11
CA PRO A 29 -7.23 11.67 -1.32
C PRO A 29 -7.79 11.75 -2.74
N SER A 30 -6.96 11.50 -3.76
CA SER A 30 -7.38 11.53 -5.16
C SER A 30 -8.35 10.40 -5.52
N LEU A 31 -8.12 9.19 -5.00
CA LEU A 31 -9.04 8.06 -5.18
C LEU A 31 -10.37 8.30 -4.49
N VAL A 32 -10.33 8.89 -3.30
CA VAL A 32 -11.54 9.25 -2.54
C VAL A 32 -12.33 10.34 -3.26
N ALA A 33 -11.67 11.39 -3.74
CA ALA A 33 -12.32 12.47 -4.48
C ALA A 33 -13.05 11.95 -5.74
N LYS A 34 -12.45 11.00 -6.46
CA LYS A 34 -13.08 10.36 -7.63
C LYS A 34 -14.34 9.59 -7.29
N SER A 35 -14.48 9.07 -6.08
CA SER A 35 -15.67 8.31 -5.66
C SER A 35 -16.88 9.19 -5.39
N GLY A 36 -16.70 10.51 -5.16
CA GLY A 36 -17.75 11.47 -4.81
C GLY A 36 -18.43 11.21 -3.46
N LYS A 37 -17.93 10.25 -2.67
CA LYS A 37 -18.51 9.84 -1.38
C LYS A 37 -17.72 10.39 -0.19
N ASP A 38 -18.36 10.48 0.96
CA ASP A 38 -17.71 10.81 2.23
C ASP A 38 -16.65 9.78 2.62
N PHE A 39 -15.43 10.24 2.90
CA PHE A 39 -14.28 9.37 3.17
C PHE A 39 -14.49 8.44 4.37
N LYS A 40 -15.11 8.93 5.44
CA LYS A 40 -15.35 8.12 6.64
C LYS A 40 -16.39 7.02 6.37
N LYS A 41 -17.37 7.30 5.53
CA LYS A 41 -18.35 6.29 5.10
C LYS A 41 -17.67 5.20 4.28
N ILE A 42 -16.84 5.58 3.31
CA ILE A 42 -16.04 4.63 2.50
C ILE A 42 -15.19 3.72 3.41
N LEU A 43 -14.41 4.29 4.31
CA LEU A 43 -13.57 3.52 5.23
C LEU A 43 -14.38 2.55 6.10
N LYS A 44 -15.55 2.98 6.56
CA LYS A 44 -16.46 2.13 7.34
C LYS A 44 -17.01 0.96 6.51
N GLU A 45 -17.34 1.17 5.26
CA GLU A 45 -17.78 0.11 4.34
C GLU A 45 -16.65 -0.87 4.05
N ILE A 46 -15.48 -0.37 3.66
CA ILE A 46 -14.30 -1.21 3.38
C ILE A 46 -13.92 -2.03 4.61
N SER A 47 -13.94 -1.44 5.82
CA SER A 47 -13.56 -2.14 7.06
C SER A 47 -14.50 -3.30 7.45
N LYS A 48 -15.74 -3.30 6.96
CA LYS A 48 -16.65 -4.44 7.12
C LYS A 48 -16.28 -5.62 6.23
N MET A 49 -15.73 -5.34 5.05
CA MET A 49 -15.42 -6.35 4.03
C MET A 49 -14.01 -6.90 4.18
N ILE A 50 -13.03 -6.03 4.46
CA ILE A 50 -11.61 -6.36 4.52
C ILE A 50 -11.17 -6.39 5.98
N LYS A 51 -10.60 -7.53 6.41
CA LYS A 51 -10.07 -7.71 7.77
C LYS A 51 -8.62 -7.27 7.92
N GLY A 52 -7.91 -7.24 6.81
CA GLY A 52 -6.52 -6.77 6.75
C GLY A 52 -6.38 -5.25 6.87
N PRO A 53 -5.14 -4.73 6.82
CA PRO A 53 -4.85 -3.31 6.97
C PRO A 53 -5.52 -2.44 5.90
N ILE A 54 -6.02 -1.28 6.30
CA ILE A 54 -6.59 -0.26 5.40
C ILE A 54 -5.86 1.04 5.64
N SER A 55 -5.06 1.48 4.67
CA SER A 55 -4.34 2.75 4.75
C SER A 55 -5.27 3.91 4.44
N ALA A 56 -5.45 4.78 5.44
CA ALA A 56 -6.26 6.00 5.36
C ALA A 56 -5.36 7.23 5.52
N GLU A 57 -5.25 8.03 4.47
CA GLU A 57 -4.34 9.18 4.40
C GLU A 57 -4.97 10.41 5.03
N VAL A 58 -4.19 11.10 5.88
CA VAL A 58 -4.54 12.42 6.41
C VAL A 58 -4.35 13.49 5.32
N THR A 59 -5.08 14.58 5.42
CA THR A 59 -4.98 15.70 4.48
C THR A 59 -4.31 16.93 5.09
N ALA A 60 -4.21 16.98 6.41
CA ALA A 60 -3.51 18.03 7.14
C ALA A 60 -2.00 18.06 6.80
N ILE A 61 -1.40 19.23 6.93
CA ILE A 61 0.02 19.47 6.65
C ILE A 61 0.83 19.55 7.96
N GLU A 62 0.24 20.10 9.02
CA GLU A 62 0.87 20.29 10.31
C GLU A 62 0.71 19.05 11.22
N CYS A 63 1.75 18.73 11.97
CA CYS A 63 1.79 17.56 12.86
C CYS A 63 0.60 17.48 13.82
N LYS A 64 0.25 18.59 14.46
CA LYS A 64 -0.87 18.66 15.42
C LYS A 64 -2.20 18.28 14.76
N GLU A 65 -2.44 18.78 13.58
CA GLU A 65 -3.65 18.54 12.80
C GLU A 65 -3.68 17.11 12.24
N MET A 66 -2.56 16.60 11.73
CA MET A 66 -2.40 15.20 11.32
C MET A 66 -2.77 14.25 12.45
N ILE A 67 -2.32 14.52 13.69
CA ILE A 67 -2.65 13.71 14.87
C ILE A 67 -4.13 13.80 15.21
N ALA A 68 -4.77 14.95 15.05
CA ALA A 68 -6.19 15.10 15.28
C ALA A 68 -7.02 14.29 14.28
N GLU A 69 -6.71 14.38 12.98
CA GLU A 69 -7.32 13.55 11.95
C GLU A 69 -7.08 12.06 12.20
N ALA A 70 -5.85 11.67 12.50
CA ALA A 70 -5.47 10.28 12.77
C ALA A 70 -6.29 9.67 13.91
N LYS A 71 -6.54 10.41 15.00
CA LYS A 71 -7.37 9.97 16.12
C LYS A 71 -8.84 9.73 15.70
N ILE A 72 -9.34 10.51 14.76
CA ILE A 72 -10.71 10.33 14.24
C ILE A 72 -10.76 9.10 13.34
N LEU A 73 -9.82 8.99 12.40
CA LEU A 73 -9.78 7.88 11.44
C LEU A 73 -9.54 6.53 12.14
N SER A 74 -8.63 6.47 13.10
CA SER A 74 -8.30 5.23 13.82
C SER A 74 -9.45 4.66 14.66
N LYS A 75 -10.45 5.48 15.00
CA LYS A 75 -11.66 5.03 15.72
C LYS A 75 -12.67 4.34 14.81
N ILE A 76 -12.55 4.46 13.49
CA ILE A 76 -13.49 3.84 12.54
C ILE A 76 -13.40 2.32 12.60
N SER A 77 -12.18 1.77 12.63
CA SER A 77 -11.94 0.33 12.77
C SER A 77 -10.50 0.06 13.24
N LYS A 78 -10.30 -1.09 13.91
CA LYS A 78 -8.99 -1.53 14.44
C LYS A 78 -7.95 -1.84 13.35
N ASN A 79 -8.37 -2.04 12.11
CA ASN A 79 -7.51 -2.33 10.99
C ASN A 79 -7.13 -1.09 10.16
N ILE A 80 -7.57 0.10 10.58
CA ILE A 80 -7.12 1.35 9.96
C ILE A 80 -5.65 1.60 10.30
N VAL A 81 -4.89 1.91 9.26
CA VAL A 81 -3.48 2.34 9.31
C VAL A 81 -3.43 3.78 8.82
N ILE A 82 -2.91 4.68 9.63
CA ILE A 82 -2.85 6.10 9.31
C ILE A 82 -1.73 6.35 8.30
N LYS A 83 -2.07 6.85 7.12
CA LYS A 83 -1.11 7.16 6.09
C LYS A 83 -0.68 8.62 6.21
N LEU A 84 0.64 8.84 6.32
CA LEU A 84 1.28 10.11 6.61
C LEU A 84 2.30 10.45 5.52
N PRO A 85 2.41 11.71 5.06
CA PRO A 85 3.46 12.10 4.13
C PRO A 85 4.85 12.04 4.80
N LEU A 86 5.87 11.73 4.01
CA LEU A 86 7.27 11.69 4.49
C LEU A 86 7.86 13.11 4.51
N THR A 87 7.30 13.97 5.34
CA THR A 87 7.76 15.32 5.67
C THR A 87 8.25 15.36 7.12
N GLU A 88 8.90 16.45 7.52
CA GLU A 88 9.30 16.64 8.93
C GLU A 88 8.09 16.52 9.86
N GLU A 89 6.99 17.21 9.54
CA GLU A 89 5.76 17.17 10.33
C GLU A 89 5.09 15.78 10.32
N GLY A 90 5.12 15.09 9.18
CA GLY A 90 4.63 13.71 9.09
C GLY A 90 5.45 12.72 9.91
N LEU A 91 6.78 12.89 9.97
CA LEU A 91 7.66 12.07 10.81
C LEU A 91 7.43 12.33 12.31
N LYS A 92 7.24 13.59 12.73
CA LYS A 92 6.84 13.95 14.10
C LYS A 92 5.51 13.28 14.46
N ALA A 93 4.53 13.38 13.59
CA ALA A 93 3.22 12.72 13.77
C ALA A 93 3.36 11.18 13.84
N CYS A 94 4.16 10.58 12.97
CA CYS A 94 4.45 9.14 12.98
C CYS A 94 5.01 8.70 14.33
N LYS A 95 6.00 9.39 14.85
CA LYS A 95 6.63 9.10 16.15
C LYS A 95 5.62 9.12 17.29
N ILE A 96 4.77 10.15 17.33
CA ILE A 96 3.74 10.30 18.38
C ILE A 96 2.65 9.24 18.25
N LEU A 97 2.20 8.93 17.04
CA LEU A 97 1.16 7.93 16.81
C LEU A 97 1.66 6.51 17.12
N SER A 98 2.89 6.19 16.70
CA SER A 98 3.54 4.90 17.00
C SER A 98 3.70 4.68 18.51
N SER A 99 4.09 5.70 19.29
CA SER A 99 4.18 5.59 20.74
C SER A 99 2.83 5.29 21.40
N LYS A 100 1.72 5.65 20.74
CA LYS A 100 0.34 5.36 21.14
C LYS A 100 -0.21 4.07 20.56
N LYS A 101 0.65 3.24 19.92
CA LYS A 101 0.29 1.97 19.26
C LYS A 101 -0.71 2.14 18.11
N ILE A 102 -0.79 3.33 17.52
CA ILE A 102 -1.55 3.58 16.29
C ILE A 102 -0.64 3.23 15.11
N LYS A 103 -1.08 2.30 14.27
CA LYS A 103 -0.31 1.87 13.09
C LYS A 103 -0.22 2.99 12.07
N THR A 104 0.96 3.16 11.47
CA THR A 104 1.22 4.21 10.48
C THR A 104 1.81 3.62 9.19
N ASN A 105 1.49 4.25 8.07
CA ASN A 105 2.09 4.01 6.76
C ASN A 105 2.69 5.33 6.28
N VAL A 106 4.02 5.45 6.33
CA VAL A 106 4.70 6.66 5.87
C VAL A 106 4.86 6.58 4.35
N THR A 107 4.28 7.53 3.64
CA THR A 107 4.15 7.52 2.17
C THR A 107 4.97 8.63 1.51
N LEU A 108 5.03 8.62 0.18
CA LEU A 108 5.83 9.54 -0.63
C LEU A 108 7.34 9.41 -0.32
N CYS A 109 7.79 8.16 -0.25
CA CYS A 109 9.19 7.82 -0.04
C CYS A 109 9.89 7.66 -1.40
N PHE A 110 11.00 8.38 -1.58
CA PHE A 110 11.78 8.42 -2.82
C PHE A 110 13.27 8.18 -2.60
N SER A 111 13.70 7.87 -1.36
CA SER A 111 15.09 7.52 -1.06
C SER A 111 15.20 6.54 0.10
N ALA A 112 16.29 5.77 0.12
CA ALA A 112 16.57 4.85 1.22
C ALA A 112 16.83 5.59 2.55
N ALA A 113 17.39 6.80 2.51
CA ALA A 113 17.57 7.66 3.68
C ALA A 113 16.21 8.04 4.31
N GLN A 114 15.22 8.40 3.47
CA GLN A 114 13.86 8.66 3.93
C GLN A 114 13.23 7.42 4.59
N ALA A 115 13.40 6.24 3.97
CA ALA A 115 12.89 5.00 4.54
C ALA A 115 13.51 4.70 5.91
N LEU A 116 14.82 4.91 6.07
CA LEU A 116 15.52 4.67 7.32
C LEU A 116 15.00 5.56 8.46
N ILE A 117 14.79 6.86 8.21
CA ILE A 117 14.26 7.77 9.25
C ILE A 117 12.80 7.46 9.59
N ALA A 118 11.97 7.04 8.63
CA ALA A 118 10.61 6.56 8.88
C ALA A 118 10.60 5.33 9.81
N ALA A 119 11.50 4.38 9.59
CA ALA A 119 11.66 3.22 10.47
C ALA A 119 12.10 3.63 11.89
N LYS A 120 13.01 4.59 12.03
CA LYS A 120 13.41 5.15 13.34
C LYS A 120 12.27 5.85 14.07
N CYS A 121 11.30 6.41 13.33
CA CYS A 121 10.08 6.99 13.92
C CYS A 121 9.04 5.92 14.32
N GLY A 122 9.27 4.64 13.98
CA GLY A 122 8.40 3.53 14.35
C GLY A 122 7.25 3.32 13.37
N ALA A 123 7.40 3.69 12.10
CA ALA A 123 6.43 3.42 11.06
C ALA A 123 6.13 1.91 10.97
N THR A 124 4.86 1.54 10.84
CA THR A 124 4.46 0.15 10.59
C THR A 124 4.77 -0.25 9.16
N TYR A 125 4.49 0.66 8.22
CA TYR A 125 4.80 0.52 6.81
C TYR A 125 5.56 1.74 6.30
N ILE A 126 6.44 1.51 5.32
CA ILE A 126 7.01 2.54 4.45
C ILE A 126 6.53 2.30 3.03
N SER A 127 6.06 3.32 2.34
CA SER A 127 5.58 3.23 0.97
C SER A 127 6.49 3.97 0.00
N PRO A 128 7.54 3.31 -0.55
CA PRO A 128 8.35 3.83 -1.65
C PRO A 128 7.56 3.80 -2.95
N PHE A 129 7.68 4.88 -3.75
CA PHE A 129 6.91 5.11 -4.96
C PHE A 129 7.73 4.80 -6.21
N VAL A 130 7.76 3.53 -6.63
CA VAL A 130 8.59 3.05 -7.74
C VAL A 130 8.21 3.70 -9.08
N GLY A 131 6.94 3.70 -9.45
CA GLY A 131 6.51 4.22 -10.74
C GLY A 131 6.67 5.74 -10.88
N ARG A 132 6.81 6.50 -9.78
CA ARG A 132 7.14 7.93 -9.84
C ARG A 132 8.61 8.18 -10.11
N LEU A 133 9.50 7.30 -9.65
CA LEU A 133 10.91 7.34 -10.01
C LEU A 133 11.10 6.99 -11.49
N ASP A 134 10.37 5.99 -11.99
CA ASP A 134 10.39 5.64 -13.41
C ASP A 134 9.94 6.81 -14.29
N ASP A 135 8.96 7.63 -13.84
CA ASP A 135 8.49 8.81 -14.57
C ASP A 135 9.60 9.85 -14.84
N ILE A 136 10.63 9.88 -14.01
CA ILE A 136 11.78 10.79 -14.14
C ILE A 136 13.04 10.07 -14.68
N GLY A 137 12.89 8.85 -15.20
CA GLY A 137 13.97 8.10 -15.83
C GLY A 137 14.88 7.34 -14.86
N GLU A 138 14.51 7.24 -13.58
CA GLU A 138 15.20 6.42 -12.60
C GLU A 138 14.60 5.00 -12.58
N ASN A 139 15.38 4.00 -12.11
CA ASN A 139 14.85 2.67 -11.87
C ASN A 139 14.27 2.59 -10.44
N GLY A 140 12.95 2.71 -10.31
CA GLY A 140 12.27 2.72 -9.01
C GLY A 140 12.50 1.46 -8.17
N MET A 141 12.75 0.30 -8.81
CA MET A 141 13.00 -0.95 -8.10
C MET A 141 14.38 -0.97 -7.41
N ASN A 142 15.34 -0.14 -7.83
CA ASN A 142 16.61 0.02 -7.11
C ASN A 142 16.37 0.56 -5.68
N LEU A 143 15.44 1.49 -5.52
CA LEU A 143 15.07 1.99 -4.20
C LEU A 143 14.58 0.86 -3.27
N ILE A 144 13.80 -0.08 -3.80
CA ILE A 144 13.32 -1.22 -3.02
C ILE A 144 14.49 -2.13 -2.59
N ARG A 145 15.44 -2.38 -3.48
CA ARG A 145 16.67 -3.17 -3.17
C ARG A 145 17.48 -2.52 -2.07
N GLU A 146 17.69 -1.21 -2.15
CA GLU A 146 18.42 -0.44 -1.13
C GLU A 146 17.74 -0.49 0.24
N ILE A 147 16.43 -0.21 0.29
CA ILE A 147 15.66 -0.25 1.54
C ILE A 147 15.71 -1.66 2.14
N LYS A 148 15.52 -2.70 1.32
CA LYS A 148 15.57 -4.08 1.78
C LYS A 148 16.94 -4.45 2.34
N ALA A 149 18.00 -4.08 1.66
CA ALA A 149 19.38 -4.32 2.11
C ALA A 149 19.64 -3.64 3.45
N ILE A 150 19.27 -2.36 3.60
CA ILE A 150 19.41 -1.62 4.85
C ILE A 150 18.61 -2.27 5.98
N TYR A 151 17.32 -2.54 5.77
CA TYR A 151 16.45 -3.07 6.81
C TYR A 151 16.88 -4.47 7.27
N SER A 152 17.42 -5.28 6.36
CA SER A 152 17.91 -6.63 6.68
C SER A 152 19.11 -6.63 7.62
N ASN A 153 19.89 -5.55 7.67
CA ASN A 153 21.04 -5.41 8.58
C ASN A 153 20.63 -5.17 10.04
N TYR A 154 19.39 -4.79 10.30
CA TYR A 154 18.96 -4.37 11.65
C TYR A 154 17.75 -5.16 12.13
N LYS A 155 17.95 -6.13 13.02
CA LYS A 155 16.88 -6.98 13.59
C LYS A 155 15.78 -6.21 14.33
N ASN A 156 16.08 -5.01 14.80
CA ASN A 156 15.14 -4.12 15.51
C ASN A 156 14.24 -3.30 14.58
N ILE A 157 14.54 -3.20 13.29
CA ILE A 157 13.64 -2.59 12.32
C ILE A 157 12.51 -3.57 12.04
N LYS A 158 11.28 -3.15 12.37
CA LYS A 158 10.04 -3.92 12.14
C LYS A 158 9.13 -3.31 11.09
N THR A 159 9.57 -2.19 10.50
CA THR A 159 8.85 -1.50 9.44
C THR A 159 8.78 -2.37 8.19
N LYS A 160 7.59 -2.65 7.71
CA LYS A 160 7.35 -3.42 6.49
C LYS A 160 7.50 -2.53 5.25
N ILE A 161 8.12 -3.06 4.21
CA ILE A 161 8.24 -2.40 2.90
C ILE A 161 6.95 -2.66 2.12
N LEU A 162 6.18 -1.60 1.86
CA LEU A 162 4.96 -1.61 1.08
C LEU A 162 5.23 -0.89 -0.25
N VAL A 163 5.58 -1.64 -1.29
CA VAL A 163 5.88 -1.08 -2.60
C VAL A 163 4.63 -0.43 -3.19
N ALA A 164 4.73 0.85 -3.52
CA ALA A 164 3.62 1.67 -3.99
C ALA A 164 3.89 2.32 -5.35
N SER A 165 2.86 2.91 -5.96
CA SER A 165 2.93 3.44 -7.32
C SER A 165 3.32 2.37 -8.35
N VAL A 166 2.87 1.14 -8.13
CA VAL A 166 3.10 -0.02 -9.02
C VAL A 166 2.27 0.14 -10.28
N ARG A 167 2.88 -0.09 -11.45
CA ARG A 167 2.24 0.10 -12.76
C ARG A 167 2.25 -1.14 -13.64
N THR A 168 3.24 -2.01 -13.45
CA THR A 168 3.49 -3.16 -14.31
C THR A 168 3.49 -4.46 -13.51
N VAL A 169 3.35 -5.57 -14.22
CA VAL A 169 3.51 -6.91 -13.66
C VAL A 169 4.96 -7.12 -13.21
N ASP A 170 5.93 -6.55 -13.95
CA ASP A 170 7.35 -6.65 -13.60
C ASP A 170 7.67 -6.02 -12.25
N HIS A 171 7.07 -4.88 -11.92
CA HIS A 171 7.20 -4.30 -10.57
C HIS A 171 6.76 -5.28 -9.47
N VAL A 172 5.72 -6.06 -9.72
CA VAL A 172 5.23 -7.06 -8.75
C VAL A 172 6.20 -8.23 -8.63
N ILE A 173 6.68 -8.74 -9.77
CA ILE A 173 7.65 -9.84 -9.83
C ILE A 173 8.95 -9.43 -9.12
N GLU A 174 9.51 -8.27 -9.48
CA GLU A 174 10.74 -7.77 -8.87
C GLU A 174 10.56 -7.50 -7.36
N SER A 175 9.40 -6.98 -6.93
CA SER A 175 9.09 -6.82 -5.50
C SER A 175 9.15 -8.15 -4.76
N GLY A 176 8.62 -9.22 -5.38
CA GLY A 176 8.69 -10.58 -4.85
C GLY A 176 10.12 -11.12 -4.79
N MET A 177 10.91 -10.92 -5.86
CA MET A 177 12.31 -11.36 -5.93
C MET A 177 13.21 -10.66 -4.90
N ILE A 178 12.95 -9.38 -4.64
CA ILE A 178 13.68 -8.60 -3.62
C ILE A 178 13.25 -9.01 -2.20
N GLY A 179 12.07 -9.57 -2.05
CA GLY A 179 11.48 -9.94 -0.76
C GLY A 179 10.84 -8.76 -0.04
N ALA A 180 10.17 -7.86 -0.77
CA ALA A 180 9.31 -6.85 -0.17
C ALA A 180 8.17 -7.52 0.61
N ASP A 181 7.69 -6.85 1.67
CA ASP A 181 6.66 -7.43 2.54
C ASP A 181 5.27 -7.33 1.91
N VAL A 182 4.99 -6.21 1.25
CA VAL A 182 3.70 -5.87 0.66
C VAL A 182 3.91 -5.17 -0.66
N VAL A 183 3.02 -5.42 -1.61
CA VAL A 183 2.87 -4.61 -2.81
C VAL A 183 1.43 -4.10 -2.90
N THR A 184 1.25 -2.80 -3.15
CA THR A 184 -0.07 -2.25 -3.43
C THR A 184 -0.19 -1.89 -4.91
N LEU A 185 -1.25 -2.35 -5.54
CA LEU A 185 -1.42 -2.26 -6.99
C LEU A 185 -2.84 -1.85 -7.38
N PRO A 186 -2.97 -1.11 -8.49
CA PRO A 186 -4.27 -0.81 -9.07
C PRO A 186 -5.00 -2.11 -9.46
N PRO A 187 -6.35 -2.12 -9.42
CA PRO A 187 -7.14 -3.28 -9.83
C PRO A 187 -6.76 -3.85 -11.20
N ALA A 188 -6.53 -2.98 -12.18
CA ALA A 188 -6.13 -3.38 -13.52
C ALA A 188 -4.78 -4.12 -13.57
N THR A 189 -3.83 -3.75 -12.70
CA THR A 189 -2.54 -4.43 -12.59
C THR A 189 -2.69 -5.78 -11.89
N LEU A 190 -3.49 -5.86 -10.83
CA LEU A 190 -3.79 -7.13 -10.15
C LEU A 190 -4.44 -8.13 -11.12
N ALA A 191 -5.41 -7.69 -11.92
CA ALA A 191 -6.07 -8.53 -12.92
C ALA A 191 -5.10 -9.10 -13.97
N LYS A 192 -4.04 -8.37 -14.32
CA LYS A 192 -3.02 -8.85 -15.27
C LYS A 192 -2.17 -10.00 -14.72
N LEU A 193 -2.04 -10.14 -13.40
CA LEU A 193 -1.19 -11.18 -12.81
C LEU A 193 -1.66 -12.61 -13.13
N TYR A 194 -2.97 -12.81 -13.28
CA TYR A 194 -3.54 -14.12 -13.58
C TYR A 194 -4.01 -14.28 -15.04
N LYS A 195 -3.91 -13.22 -15.85
CA LYS A 195 -4.25 -13.27 -17.27
C LYS A 195 -3.00 -13.56 -18.10
N HIS A 196 -2.78 -14.82 -18.44
CA HIS A 196 -1.70 -15.22 -19.33
C HIS A 196 -2.27 -15.79 -20.63
N PRO A 197 -1.84 -15.31 -21.82
CA PRO A 197 -2.39 -15.76 -23.10
C PRO A 197 -2.34 -17.28 -23.29
N LEU A 198 -1.22 -17.92 -22.93
CA LEU A 198 -1.06 -19.37 -23.08
C LEU A 198 -2.01 -20.15 -22.13
N THR A 199 -2.24 -19.65 -20.91
CA THR A 199 -3.19 -20.29 -19.98
C THR A 199 -4.59 -20.29 -20.57
N CYS A 200 -5.03 -19.14 -21.13
CA CYS A 200 -6.33 -19.04 -21.76
C CYS A 200 -6.43 -19.94 -22.99
N LEU A 201 -5.41 -19.94 -23.86
CA LEU A 201 -5.39 -20.73 -25.09
C LEU A 201 -5.48 -22.24 -24.80
N LEU A 202 -4.61 -22.74 -23.93
CA LEU A 202 -4.54 -24.17 -23.64
C LEU A 202 -5.78 -24.67 -22.90
N TYR A 203 -6.28 -23.90 -21.92
CA TYR A 203 -7.50 -24.26 -21.20
C TYR A 203 -8.74 -24.37 -22.13
N THR A 204 -8.83 -23.48 -23.12
CA THR A 204 -9.96 -23.50 -24.06
C THR A 204 -9.79 -24.55 -25.15
N SER A 205 -8.56 -24.87 -25.60
CA SER A 205 -8.33 -25.95 -26.57
C SER A 205 -8.60 -27.32 -25.95
N ASP A 206 -8.10 -27.57 -24.75
CA ASP A 206 -8.31 -28.85 -24.06
C ASP A 206 -9.79 -29.06 -23.69
N ALA A 207 -10.51 -27.97 -23.37
CA ALA A 207 -11.96 -28.04 -23.12
C ALA A 207 -12.79 -28.30 -24.40
N ALA A 208 -12.24 -28.06 -25.61
CA ALA A 208 -12.89 -28.32 -26.87
C ALA A 208 -12.64 -29.76 -27.39
N ASP A 209 -11.61 -30.44 -26.87
CA ASP A 209 -11.21 -31.80 -27.25
C ASP A 209 -11.76 -32.87 -26.29
N ASP A 210 -12.51 -32.48 -25.24
CA ASP A 210 -13.20 -33.43 -24.34
C ASP A 210 -14.59 -33.76 -24.91
N PRO A 211 -14.88 -35.04 -25.28
CA PRO A 211 -16.09 -35.46 -25.98
C PRO A 211 -17.34 -35.46 -25.07
#